data_0f8712659658c14054d33683d0a7ef25
#
_entry.id   0f8712659658c14054d33683d0a7ef25
#
_cell.length_a   1.000
_cell.length_b   1.000
_cell.length_c   1.000
_cell.angle_alpha   90.00
_cell.angle_beta   90.00
_cell.angle_gamma   90.00
#
_symmetry.space_group_name_H-M   'P 1'
#
loop_
_entity.id
_entity.type
_entity.pdbx_description
1 polymer ?
#
loop_
_entity_poly.entity_id
_entity_poly.type
_entity_poly.pdbx_seq_one_letter_code
_entity_poly.pdbx_strand_id
1 'polypeptide(L)'
;MNSSDILVSVIFYTCAFLILGCAICSILAKKIIHSIFLAVIVFFATAGLFFLLNAQYNAVLQIAIYGLAVPILFVLAIMFTSQQKEDLLNLSFSPKFLIALISAVLLVLTIFNILIISSSVIEWLFTPQSALNINQFEMFDAISTGLYTTFFFAFELVSLLIFLVILGLSTLNLYKEKKRG
;
A
#
# COMPACT_ATOMS: atom_id res chain seq x y z
N MET A 1 18.55 -28.17 4.72
CA MET A 1 18.07 -26.78 4.85
C MET A 1 19.28 -25.95 5.23
N ASN A 2 19.72 -25.08 4.34
CA ASN A 2 20.91 -24.24 4.61
C ASN A 2 20.55 -23.18 5.67
N SER A 3 21.55 -22.73 6.45
CA SER A 3 21.34 -21.68 7.47
C SER A 3 20.72 -20.40 6.89
N SER A 4 21.02 -20.11 5.62
CA SER A 4 20.42 -18.98 4.86
C SER A 4 18.91 -19.13 4.67
N ASP A 5 18.43 -20.36 4.37
CA ASP A 5 17.02 -20.60 4.11
C ASP A 5 16.17 -20.46 5.40
N ILE A 6 16.77 -20.86 6.52
CA ILE A 6 16.16 -20.71 7.85
C ILE A 6 16.04 -19.23 8.20
N LEU A 7 17.08 -18.45 7.97
CA LEU A 7 17.10 -17.01 8.21
C LEU A 7 16.02 -16.27 7.39
N VAL A 8 15.96 -16.55 6.10
CA VAL A 8 14.93 -15.95 5.20
C VAL A 8 13.52 -16.28 5.67
N SER A 9 13.28 -17.55 6.02
CA SER A 9 11.97 -17.97 6.53
C SER A 9 11.60 -17.28 7.84
N VAL A 10 12.53 -17.14 8.77
CA VAL A 10 12.29 -16.45 10.06
C VAL A 10 11.97 -14.98 9.83
N ILE A 11 12.70 -14.29 8.95
CA ILE A 11 12.44 -12.88 8.63
C ILE A 11 11.07 -12.74 7.95
N PHE A 12 10.72 -13.64 7.04
CA PHE A 12 9.42 -13.65 6.37
C PHE A 12 8.27 -13.77 7.36
N TYR A 13 8.30 -14.77 8.26
CA TYR A 13 7.24 -14.96 9.24
C TYR A 13 7.14 -13.80 10.26
N THR A 14 8.28 -13.23 10.65
CA THR A 14 8.30 -12.04 11.52
C THR A 14 7.66 -10.83 10.84
N CYS A 15 7.99 -10.54 9.59
CA CYS A 15 7.37 -9.47 8.81
C CYS A 15 5.87 -9.74 8.61
N ALA A 16 5.47 -10.96 8.26
CA ALA A 16 4.07 -11.33 8.07
C ALA A 16 3.25 -11.14 9.35
N PHE A 17 3.76 -11.58 10.49
CA PHE A 17 3.10 -11.39 11.80
C PHE A 17 2.97 -9.91 12.16
N LEU A 18 4.01 -9.12 11.89
CA LEU A 18 4.02 -7.68 12.16
C LEU A 18 3.02 -6.95 11.26
N ILE A 19 2.93 -7.31 9.98
CA ILE A 19 1.95 -6.74 9.04
C ILE A 19 0.53 -7.01 9.51
N LEU A 20 0.19 -8.28 9.80
CA LEU A 20 -1.15 -8.65 10.22
C LEU A 20 -1.53 -8.04 11.56
N GLY A 21 -0.62 -8.08 12.54
CA GLY A 21 -0.85 -7.51 13.86
C GLY A 21 -1.07 -6.00 13.83
N CYS A 22 -0.18 -5.25 13.16
CA CYS A 22 -0.29 -3.81 13.05
C CYS A 22 -1.48 -3.37 12.18
N ALA A 23 -1.84 -4.14 11.14
CA ALA A 23 -3.01 -3.85 10.31
C ALA A 23 -4.31 -3.97 11.13
N ILE A 24 -4.46 -5.03 11.92
CA ILE A 24 -5.61 -5.20 12.82
C ILE A 24 -5.64 -4.10 13.87
N CYS A 25 -4.51 -3.79 14.49
CA CYS A 25 -4.40 -2.71 15.47
C CYS A 25 -4.72 -1.33 14.86
N SER A 26 -4.34 -1.10 13.60
CA SER A 26 -4.65 0.15 12.88
C SER A 26 -6.16 0.34 12.70
N ILE A 27 -6.90 -0.73 12.40
CA ILE A 27 -8.36 -0.68 12.26
C ILE A 27 -9.05 -0.45 13.62
N LEU A 28 -8.49 -1.03 14.69
CA LEU A 28 -9.04 -0.92 16.04
C LEU A 28 -8.66 0.39 16.75
N ALA A 29 -7.71 1.14 16.20
CA ALA A 29 -7.21 2.37 16.79
C ALA A 29 -8.30 3.46 16.84
N LYS A 30 -8.60 3.97 18.01
CA LYS A 30 -9.63 5.01 18.23
C LYS A 30 -9.21 6.38 17.70
N LYS A 31 -7.92 6.68 17.71
CA LYS A 31 -7.39 7.96 17.24
C LYS A 31 -6.81 7.80 15.84
N ILE A 32 -7.24 8.63 14.88
CA ILE A 32 -6.81 8.59 13.49
C ILE A 32 -5.28 8.66 13.37
N ILE A 33 -4.63 9.51 14.16
CA ILE A 33 -3.18 9.65 14.16
C ILE A 33 -2.48 8.33 14.51
N HIS A 34 -2.96 7.59 15.52
CA HIS A 34 -2.40 6.29 15.88
C HIS A 34 -2.61 5.24 14.80
N SER A 35 -3.77 5.27 14.14
CA SER A 35 -4.05 4.40 12.99
C SER A 35 -3.05 4.63 11.85
N ILE A 36 -2.75 5.90 11.54
CA ILE A 36 -1.76 6.24 10.51
C ILE A 36 -0.36 5.73 10.89
N PHE A 37 0.08 5.92 12.13
CA PHE A 37 1.39 5.41 12.57
C PHE A 37 1.49 3.89 12.48
N LEU A 38 0.44 3.17 12.84
CA LEU A 38 0.41 1.71 12.70
C LEU A 38 0.43 1.29 11.21
N ALA A 39 -0.28 2.01 10.34
CA ALA A 39 -0.22 1.78 8.91
C ALA A 39 1.18 2.02 8.31
N VAL A 40 1.90 3.02 8.79
CA VAL A 40 3.30 3.25 8.39
C VAL A 40 4.18 2.04 8.71
N ILE A 41 4.03 1.46 9.90
CA ILE A 41 4.78 0.25 10.29
C ILE A 41 4.46 -0.92 9.34
N VAL A 42 3.19 -1.10 8.97
CA VAL A 42 2.77 -2.10 7.98
C VAL A 42 3.47 -1.87 6.64
N PHE A 43 3.54 -0.64 6.16
CA PHE A 43 4.18 -0.33 4.88
C PHE A 43 5.69 -0.58 4.90
N PHE A 44 6.37 -0.26 6.00
CA PHE A 44 7.79 -0.59 6.16
C PHE A 44 8.03 -2.10 6.21
N ALA A 45 7.20 -2.85 6.92
CA ALA A 45 7.31 -4.31 6.97
C ALA A 45 7.04 -4.94 5.59
N THR A 46 6.08 -4.38 4.82
CA THR A 46 5.83 -4.81 3.43
C THR A 46 7.03 -4.55 2.52
N ALA A 47 7.71 -3.41 2.68
CA ALA A 47 8.95 -3.13 1.97
C ALA A 47 10.04 -4.18 2.30
N GLY A 48 10.12 -4.62 3.56
CA GLY A 48 10.99 -5.71 3.97
C GLY A 48 10.70 -7.02 3.23
N LEU A 49 9.41 -7.35 2.99
CA LEU A 49 9.05 -8.51 2.17
C LEU A 49 9.49 -8.34 0.71
N PHE A 50 9.37 -7.15 0.14
CA PHE A 50 9.86 -6.88 -1.22
C PHE A 50 11.39 -7.06 -1.32
N PHE A 51 12.14 -6.67 -0.29
CA PHE A 51 13.58 -6.93 -0.24
C PHE A 51 13.89 -8.44 -0.20
N LEU A 52 13.13 -9.21 0.57
CA LEU A 52 13.29 -10.68 0.60
C LEU A 52 12.99 -11.33 -0.77
N LEU A 53 12.09 -10.76 -1.55
CA LEU A 53 11.76 -11.23 -2.90
C LEU A 53 12.73 -10.72 -3.98
N ASN A 54 13.82 -10.06 -3.62
CA ASN A 54 14.74 -9.36 -4.53
C ASN A 54 14.09 -8.28 -5.42
N ALA A 55 12.88 -7.82 -5.06
CA ALA A 55 12.17 -6.75 -5.75
C ALA A 55 12.58 -5.38 -5.18
N GLN A 56 13.85 -5.03 -5.28
CA GLN A 56 14.45 -3.85 -4.62
C GLN A 56 13.80 -2.54 -5.06
N TYR A 57 13.48 -2.42 -6.36
CA TYR A 57 12.79 -1.24 -6.90
C TYR A 57 11.43 -1.03 -6.22
N ASN A 58 10.64 -2.09 -6.13
CA ASN A 58 9.34 -2.04 -5.47
C ASN A 58 9.45 -1.73 -3.97
N ALA A 59 10.49 -2.25 -3.30
CA ALA A 59 10.75 -1.96 -1.90
C ALA A 59 11.06 -0.46 -1.68
N VAL A 60 11.86 0.15 -2.54
CA VAL A 60 12.18 1.59 -2.47
C VAL A 60 10.92 2.43 -2.70
N LEU A 61 10.12 2.10 -3.72
CA LEU A 61 8.85 2.79 -3.97
C LEU A 61 7.86 2.62 -2.82
N GLN A 62 7.80 1.44 -2.22
CA GLN A 62 6.96 1.16 -1.06
C GLN A 62 7.31 2.08 0.12
N ILE A 63 8.60 2.25 0.42
CA ILE A 63 9.06 3.15 1.48
C ILE A 63 8.78 4.62 1.12
N ALA A 64 9.20 5.05 -0.07
CA ALA A 64 9.13 6.46 -0.46
C ALA A 64 7.69 6.96 -0.59
N ILE A 65 6.83 6.19 -1.21
CA ILE A 65 5.45 6.61 -1.49
C ILE A 65 4.54 6.22 -0.32
N TYR A 66 4.42 4.90 -0.02
CA TYR A 66 3.46 4.43 0.99
C TYR A 66 3.95 4.62 2.42
N GLY A 67 5.26 4.51 2.66
CA GLY A 67 5.83 4.69 4.00
C GLY A 67 5.97 6.15 4.42
N LEU A 68 6.23 7.07 3.50
CA LEU A 68 6.53 8.47 3.79
C LEU A 68 5.50 9.43 3.20
N ALA A 69 5.35 9.50 1.87
CA ALA A 69 4.57 10.55 1.21
C ALA A 69 3.08 10.49 1.57
N VAL A 70 2.46 9.31 1.50
CA VAL A 70 1.03 9.13 1.77
C VAL A 70 0.67 9.43 3.24
N PRO A 71 1.39 8.92 4.26
CA PRO A 71 1.11 9.25 5.65
C PRO A 71 1.28 10.74 5.96
N ILE A 72 2.28 11.40 5.41
CA ILE A 72 2.47 12.85 5.57
C ILE A 72 1.26 13.59 5.00
N LEU A 73 0.78 13.18 3.82
CA LEU A 73 -0.41 13.78 3.22
C LEU A 73 -1.65 13.60 4.11
N PHE A 74 -1.85 12.41 4.70
CA PHE A 74 -2.95 12.16 5.63
C PHE A 74 -2.86 13.02 6.89
N VAL A 75 -1.68 13.14 7.48
CA VAL A 75 -1.46 13.99 8.67
C VAL A 75 -1.76 15.45 8.34
N LEU A 76 -1.29 15.95 7.19
CA LEU A 76 -1.59 17.31 6.74
C LEU A 76 -3.10 17.50 6.51
N ALA A 77 -3.77 16.56 5.86
CA ALA A 77 -5.21 16.61 5.62
C ALA A 77 -6.00 16.70 6.93
N ILE A 78 -5.60 15.94 7.95
CA ILE A 78 -6.25 15.98 9.27
C ILE A 78 -5.97 17.30 9.98
N MET A 79 -4.77 17.87 9.85
CA MET A 79 -4.45 19.17 10.44
C MET A 79 -5.27 20.32 9.84
N PHE A 80 -5.57 20.25 8.53
CA PHE A 80 -6.36 21.27 7.85
C PHE A 80 -7.88 21.05 7.98
N THR A 81 -8.30 19.84 8.30
CA THR A 81 -9.71 19.53 8.52
C THR A 81 -10.05 19.83 9.99
N SER A 82 -11.06 20.69 10.19
CA SER A 82 -11.59 20.93 11.55
C SER A 82 -12.02 19.58 12.13
N GLN A 83 -11.41 19.18 13.24
CA GLN A 83 -11.83 17.99 13.97
C GLN A 83 -13.25 18.26 14.53
N GLN A 84 -14.26 17.97 13.74
CA GLN A 84 -15.56 17.70 14.29
C GLN A 84 -15.39 16.54 15.26
N LYS A 85 -15.89 16.71 16.50
CA LYS A 85 -15.79 15.73 17.59
C LYS A 85 -15.81 14.32 16.98
N GLU A 86 -14.71 13.58 17.17
CA GLU A 86 -14.67 12.17 16.91
C GLU A 86 -15.79 11.56 17.79
N ASP A 87 -16.97 11.41 17.20
CA ASP A 87 -17.90 10.40 17.68
C ASP A 87 -17.14 9.11 17.52
N LEU A 88 -16.47 8.74 18.61
CA LEU A 88 -15.79 7.46 18.77
C LEU A 88 -16.70 6.45 18.12
N LEU A 89 -16.24 5.85 17.03
CA LEU A 89 -16.86 4.66 16.48
C LEU A 89 -16.97 3.72 17.68
N ASN A 90 -18.12 3.79 18.37
CA ASN A 90 -18.51 2.77 19.30
C ASN A 90 -18.57 1.52 18.42
N LEU A 91 -17.49 0.76 18.44
CA LEU A 91 -17.47 -0.63 18.00
C LEU A 91 -18.38 -1.38 18.97
N SER A 92 -19.64 -0.95 19.01
CA SER A 92 -20.72 -1.79 19.45
C SER A 92 -20.65 -3.00 18.54
N PHE A 93 -20.59 -4.17 19.10
CA PHE A 93 -20.71 -5.45 18.40
C PHE A 93 -22.09 -5.50 17.72
N SER A 94 -22.25 -4.63 16.74
CA SER A 94 -23.43 -4.57 15.90
C SER A 94 -23.40 -5.81 15.00
N PRO A 95 -24.54 -6.46 14.75
CA PRO A 95 -24.61 -7.59 13.82
C PRO A 95 -24.02 -7.24 12.44
N LYS A 96 -23.98 -5.98 12.07
CA LYS A 96 -23.34 -5.47 10.86
C LYS A 96 -21.81 -5.71 10.84
N PHE A 97 -21.12 -5.62 11.98
CA PHE A 97 -19.70 -5.93 12.09
C PHE A 97 -19.44 -7.43 11.86
N LEU A 98 -20.31 -8.27 12.40
CA LEU A 98 -20.20 -9.73 12.20
C LEU A 98 -20.41 -10.10 10.72
N ILE A 99 -21.36 -9.46 10.05
CA ILE A 99 -21.61 -9.65 8.61
C ILE A 99 -20.41 -9.20 7.78
N ALA A 100 -19.83 -8.03 8.11
CA ALA A 100 -18.62 -7.53 7.44
C ALA A 100 -17.42 -8.47 7.63
N LEU A 101 -17.23 -9.01 8.83
CA LEU A 101 -16.18 -9.99 9.11
C LEU A 101 -16.38 -11.29 8.31
N ILE A 102 -17.59 -11.83 8.31
CA ILE A 102 -17.93 -13.05 7.55
C ILE A 102 -17.73 -12.83 6.05
N SER A 103 -18.13 -11.68 5.51
CA SER A 103 -17.94 -11.36 4.09
C SER A 103 -16.47 -11.24 3.72
N ALA A 104 -15.63 -10.66 4.59
CA ALA A 104 -14.19 -10.57 4.39
C ALA A 104 -13.52 -11.96 4.40
N VAL A 105 -13.89 -12.81 5.34
CA VAL A 105 -13.39 -14.20 5.41
C VAL A 105 -13.82 -15.00 4.18
N LEU A 106 -15.08 -14.88 3.76
CA LEU A 106 -15.59 -15.54 2.54
C LEU A 106 -14.82 -15.06 1.29
N LEU A 107 -14.52 -13.76 1.19
CA LEU A 107 -13.75 -13.22 0.08
C LEU A 107 -12.33 -13.78 0.04
N VAL A 108 -11.65 -13.83 1.17
CA VAL A 108 -10.31 -14.43 1.28
C VAL A 108 -10.33 -15.91 0.92
N LEU A 109 -11.31 -16.67 1.41
CA LEU A 109 -11.48 -18.08 1.07
C LEU A 109 -11.75 -18.28 -0.42
N THR A 110 -12.53 -17.41 -1.04
CA THR A 110 -12.83 -17.48 -2.48
C THR A 110 -11.57 -17.24 -3.31
N ILE A 111 -10.77 -16.20 -2.96
CA ILE A 111 -9.48 -15.92 -3.62
C ILE A 111 -8.54 -17.12 -3.45
N PHE A 112 -8.45 -17.68 -2.25
CA PHE A 112 -7.62 -18.84 -1.95
C PHE A 112 -8.04 -20.09 -2.76
N ASN A 113 -9.34 -20.36 -2.89
CA ASN A 113 -9.85 -21.43 -3.75
C ASN A 113 -9.50 -21.21 -5.23
N ILE A 114 -9.66 -19.98 -5.74
CA ILE A 114 -9.30 -19.65 -7.13
C ILE A 114 -7.80 -19.90 -7.36
N LEU A 115 -6.95 -19.53 -6.43
CA LEU A 115 -5.50 -19.78 -6.51
C LEU A 115 -5.15 -21.28 -6.49
N ILE A 116 -5.86 -22.09 -5.70
CA ILE A 116 -5.62 -23.55 -5.65
C ILE A 116 -6.12 -24.23 -6.94
N ILE A 117 -7.30 -23.87 -7.43
CA ILE A 117 -7.89 -24.51 -8.61
C ILE A 117 -7.12 -24.15 -9.87
N SER A 118 -6.53 -22.98 -9.93
CA SER A 118 -5.75 -22.51 -11.06
C SER A 118 -4.28 -22.96 -10.95
N SER A 119 -4.05 -24.28 -10.94
CA SER A 119 -2.69 -24.84 -10.94
C SER A 119 -1.81 -24.33 -12.08
N SER A 120 -2.40 -24.05 -13.25
CA SER A 120 -1.71 -23.45 -14.39
C SER A 120 -1.26 -21.99 -14.13
N VAL A 121 -2.01 -21.23 -13.33
CA VAL A 121 -1.61 -19.87 -12.92
C VAL A 121 -0.51 -19.94 -11.85
N ILE A 122 -0.57 -20.93 -10.98
CA ILE A 122 0.48 -21.18 -9.98
C ILE A 122 1.78 -21.61 -10.66
N GLU A 123 1.73 -22.54 -11.64
CA GLU A 123 2.91 -22.89 -12.41
C GLU A 123 3.49 -21.68 -13.16
N TRP A 124 2.65 -20.82 -13.71
CA TRP A 124 3.11 -19.60 -14.39
C TRP A 124 3.71 -18.56 -13.41
N LEU A 125 3.17 -18.44 -12.21
CA LEU A 125 3.68 -17.52 -11.18
C LEU A 125 4.94 -18.05 -10.48
N PHE A 126 5.05 -19.39 -10.33
CA PHE A 126 6.15 -20.03 -9.59
C PHE A 126 7.13 -20.80 -10.48
N THR A 127 6.87 -20.96 -11.79
CA THR A 127 7.99 -21.28 -12.66
C THR A 127 8.96 -20.12 -12.51
N PRO A 128 10.17 -20.37 -11.98
CA PRO A 128 11.20 -19.37 -12.10
C PRO A 128 11.36 -19.16 -13.60
N GLN A 129 10.74 -18.13 -14.14
CA GLN A 129 11.23 -17.56 -15.38
C GLN A 129 12.69 -17.35 -15.08
N SER A 130 13.50 -18.28 -15.63
CA SER A 130 14.92 -18.49 -15.42
C SER A 130 15.50 -17.18 -14.95
N ALA A 131 15.97 -17.14 -13.71
CA ALA A 131 16.42 -15.94 -13.05
C ALA A 131 17.21 -15.14 -14.08
N LEU A 132 16.51 -14.29 -14.79
CA LEU A 132 17.13 -13.26 -15.56
C LEU A 132 17.85 -12.51 -14.45
N ASN A 133 19.17 -12.69 -14.37
CA ASN A 133 20.06 -11.78 -13.69
C ASN A 133 19.92 -10.44 -14.45
N ILE A 134 18.70 -9.91 -14.44
CA ILE A 134 18.40 -8.58 -14.94
C ILE A 134 19.07 -7.70 -13.90
N ASN A 135 20.23 -7.18 -14.27
CA ASN A 135 20.88 -6.15 -13.50
C ASN A 135 19.82 -5.10 -13.16
N GLN A 136 19.79 -4.62 -11.96
CA GLN A 136 18.80 -3.61 -11.53
C GLN A 136 18.71 -2.41 -12.48
N PHE A 137 19.80 -2.12 -13.17
CA PHE A 137 19.90 -1.10 -14.21
C PHE A 137 19.04 -1.46 -15.44
N GLU A 138 19.07 -2.69 -15.90
CA GLU A 138 18.24 -3.16 -17.03
C GLU A 138 16.75 -3.16 -16.68
N MET A 139 16.40 -3.48 -15.44
CA MET A 139 15.02 -3.42 -14.98
C MET A 139 14.49 -1.98 -14.94
N PHE A 140 15.31 -1.03 -14.46
CA PHE A 140 14.95 0.38 -14.41
C PHE A 140 14.81 0.95 -15.84
N ASP A 141 15.71 0.58 -16.74
CA ASP A 141 15.67 0.99 -18.15
C ASP A 141 14.44 0.42 -18.86
N ALA A 142 14.10 -0.84 -18.62
CA ALA A 142 12.90 -1.47 -19.17
C ALA A 142 11.61 -0.79 -18.66
N ILE A 143 11.54 -0.42 -17.38
CA ILE A 143 10.38 0.30 -16.82
C ILE A 143 10.27 1.69 -17.44
N SER A 144 11.36 2.44 -17.50
CA SER A 144 11.37 3.78 -18.08
C SER A 144 11.01 3.78 -19.55
N THR A 145 11.61 2.89 -20.32
CA THR A 145 11.29 2.73 -21.74
C THR A 145 9.83 2.34 -21.95
N GLY A 146 9.31 1.40 -21.16
CA GLY A 146 7.89 1.02 -21.22
C GLY A 146 6.95 2.18 -20.90
N LEU A 147 7.30 3.00 -19.92
CA LEU A 147 6.50 4.15 -19.51
C LEU A 147 6.42 5.22 -20.59
N TYR A 148 7.54 5.51 -21.26
CA TYR A 148 7.61 6.55 -22.32
C TYR A 148 7.27 6.06 -23.73
N THR A 149 7.10 4.76 -23.94
CA THR A 149 6.70 4.20 -25.24
C THR A 149 5.30 3.60 -25.19
N THR A 150 5.16 2.46 -24.53
CA THR A 150 3.91 1.67 -24.51
C THR A 150 2.83 2.34 -23.66
N PHE A 151 3.19 2.92 -22.53
CA PHE A 151 2.25 3.54 -21.57
C PHE A 151 2.27 5.07 -21.61
N PHE A 152 2.79 5.65 -22.69
CA PHE A 152 2.93 7.11 -22.82
C PHE A 152 1.62 7.87 -22.56
N PHE A 153 0.52 7.42 -23.13
CA PHE A 153 -0.79 8.07 -22.94
C PHE A 153 -1.26 8.02 -21.48
N ALA A 154 -1.09 6.89 -20.82
CA ALA A 154 -1.43 6.77 -19.39
C ALA A 154 -0.55 7.66 -18.52
N PHE A 155 0.73 7.75 -18.82
CA PHE A 155 1.68 8.63 -18.14
C PHE A 155 1.28 10.12 -18.30
N GLU A 156 0.89 10.53 -19.50
CA GLU A 156 0.45 11.90 -19.76
C GLU A 156 -0.85 12.24 -19.03
N LEU A 157 -1.81 11.31 -18.98
CA LEU A 157 -3.04 11.50 -18.20
C LEU A 157 -2.78 11.68 -16.71
N VAL A 158 -1.86 10.91 -16.12
CA VAL A 158 -1.48 11.07 -14.72
C VAL A 158 -0.81 12.42 -14.47
N SER A 159 0.07 12.87 -15.37
CA SER A 159 0.72 14.19 -15.30
C SER A 159 -0.31 15.32 -15.31
N LEU A 160 -1.28 15.24 -16.23
CA LEU A 160 -2.39 16.20 -16.34
C LEU A 160 -3.27 16.20 -15.08
N LEU A 161 -3.54 15.04 -14.51
CA LEU A 161 -4.29 14.90 -13.28
C LEU A 161 -3.58 15.58 -12.10
N ILE A 162 -2.27 15.36 -11.94
CA ILE A 162 -1.47 16.03 -10.90
C ILE A 162 -1.51 17.56 -11.10
N PHE A 163 -1.35 18.02 -12.33
CA PHE A 163 -1.42 19.44 -12.66
C PHE A 163 -2.78 20.05 -12.30
N LEU A 164 -3.89 19.39 -12.65
CA LEU A 164 -5.23 19.83 -12.30
C LEU A 164 -5.48 19.87 -10.79
N VAL A 165 -4.96 18.91 -10.04
CA VAL A 165 -5.07 18.88 -8.57
C VAL A 165 -4.34 20.08 -7.95
N ILE A 166 -3.12 20.38 -8.42
CA ILE A 166 -2.33 21.52 -7.93
C ILE A 166 -3.05 22.84 -8.24
N LEU A 167 -3.55 23.01 -9.47
CA LEU A 167 -4.33 24.19 -9.86
C LEU A 167 -5.61 24.34 -9.05
N GLY A 168 -6.35 23.25 -8.86
CA GLY A 168 -7.57 23.24 -8.07
C GLY A 168 -7.32 23.66 -6.62
N LEU A 169 -6.26 23.15 -5.99
CA LEU A 169 -5.89 23.54 -4.64
C LEU A 169 -5.50 25.03 -4.55
N SER A 170 -4.73 25.52 -5.53
CA SER A 170 -4.32 26.93 -5.60
C SER A 170 -5.54 27.87 -5.72
N THR A 171 -6.47 27.55 -6.61
CA THR A 171 -7.68 28.37 -6.81
C THR A 171 -8.60 28.37 -5.59
N LEU A 172 -8.74 27.25 -4.89
CA LEU A 172 -9.50 27.17 -3.65
C LEU A 172 -8.89 28.03 -2.54
N ASN A 173 -7.57 28.08 -2.46
CA ASN A 173 -6.88 28.89 -1.46
C ASN A 173 -7.09 30.39 -1.72
N LEU A 174 -6.96 30.84 -2.97
CA LEU A 174 -7.22 32.21 -3.38
C LEU A 174 -8.67 32.63 -3.14
N TYR A 175 -9.63 31.75 -3.40
CA TYR A 175 -11.05 32.00 -3.13
C TYR A 175 -11.34 32.18 -1.64
N LYS A 176 -10.68 31.39 -0.79
CA LYS A 176 -10.83 31.46 0.68
C LYS A 176 -10.23 32.76 1.25
N GLU A 177 -9.11 33.22 0.74
CA GLU A 177 -8.52 34.51 1.12
C GLU A 177 -9.43 35.69 0.75
N LYS A 178 -9.97 35.71 -0.48
CA LYS A 178 -10.89 36.76 -0.93
C LYS A 178 -12.18 36.86 -0.11
N LYS A 179 -12.59 35.81 0.57
CA LYS A 179 -13.80 35.80 1.42
C LYS A 179 -13.50 36.23 2.86
N ARG A 180 -12.23 36.33 3.25
CA ARG A 180 -11.79 36.74 4.60
C ARG A 180 -11.36 38.19 4.70
N GLY A 181 -11.07 38.86 3.59
CA GLY A 181 -10.82 40.30 3.50
C GLY A 181 -12.07 41.04 3.03
#